data_1a6c73cdecf646aa841950d5f566e7c8
#
_entry.id   1a6c73cdecf646aa841950d5f566e7c8
#
_cell.length_a   1.000
_cell.length_b   1.000
_cell.length_c   1.000
_cell.angle_alpha   90.00
_cell.angle_beta   90.00
_cell.angle_gamma   90.00
#
_symmetry.space_group_name_H-M   'P 1'
#
loop_
_entity.id
_entity.type
_entity.pdbx_description
1 polymer ?
#
loop_
_entity_poly.entity_id
_entity_poly.type
_entity_poly.pdbx_seq_one_letter_code
_entity_poly.pdbx_strand_id
1 'polypeptide(L)'
;MNMAVHGLTGVIKSGDEANSFYHDAHNLEGCCDYVMANPPFNVDKVKAESTANAGRLPFGCPKENKHKEIGNANYLWISYFYAYLNENGRAGFVMASSATDSQGSDKDIREKLVRTGHVDVMISVGNNFFYTKSLPCSLWFFDKGKKEELRNKVLFIDAKNYYTKVDRTLNEWSEWQLKNLNAIVWLYRGEKDKYEALLREYKEALGRDNTFADQVHELSEKTKILRNEAKNAVELADKKDKKKTQAKYDKQLSEISENLAIAKEANWLYEKFGEGEYRDILGLCKVAYTNDEFKTGDEDSISIEEKGWSLTPGAYVGVAPVEECQKFIKNC
;
A
#
# COMPACT_ATOMS: atom_id res chain seq x y z
N MET A 1 -18.68 -2.98 -19.27
CA MET A 1 -17.87 -4.06 -19.90
C MET A 1 -16.99 -4.77 -18.88
N ASN A 2 -16.17 -4.09 -18.08
CA ASN A 2 -15.26 -4.71 -17.12
C ASN A 2 -15.98 -5.61 -16.08
N MET A 3 -17.06 -5.12 -15.45
CA MET A 3 -17.84 -5.92 -14.50
C MET A 3 -18.40 -7.20 -15.12
N ALA A 4 -18.93 -7.12 -16.34
CA ALA A 4 -19.49 -8.28 -17.02
C ALA A 4 -18.43 -9.35 -17.35
N VAL A 5 -17.21 -8.95 -17.69
CA VAL A 5 -16.08 -9.88 -17.93
C VAL A 5 -15.71 -10.65 -16.66
N HIS A 6 -15.87 -10.01 -15.49
CA HIS A 6 -15.60 -10.63 -14.18
C HIS A 6 -16.84 -11.28 -13.53
N GLY A 7 -17.95 -11.41 -14.28
CA GLY A 7 -19.19 -12.00 -13.76
C GLY A 7 -19.86 -11.18 -12.65
N LEU A 8 -19.53 -9.88 -12.57
CA LEU A 8 -20.08 -8.98 -11.54
C LEU A 8 -21.30 -8.24 -12.07
N THR A 9 -22.29 -8.06 -11.21
CA THR A 9 -23.48 -7.23 -11.47
C THR A 9 -23.35 -5.92 -10.71
N GLY A 10 -23.90 -4.83 -11.26
CA GLY A 10 -23.86 -3.52 -10.58
C GLY A 10 -24.72 -2.49 -11.32
N VAL A 11 -25.04 -1.41 -10.63
CA VAL A 11 -25.77 -0.27 -11.17
C VAL A 11 -24.77 0.78 -11.61
N ILE A 12 -24.73 1.08 -12.91
CA ILE A 12 -23.85 2.10 -13.49
C ILE A 12 -24.72 3.26 -13.97
N LYS A 13 -24.42 4.46 -13.49
CA LYS A 13 -24.99 5.72 -13.98
C LYS A 13 -24.07 6.32 -15.02
N SER A 14 -24.64 7.11 -15.93
CA SER A 14 -23.92 7.80 -17.01
C SER A 14 -24.54 9.18 -17.28
N GLY A 15 -23.85 10.01 -18.06
CA GLY A 15 -24.26 11.37 -18.36
C GLY A 15 -23.93 12.36 -17.25
N ASP A 16 -24.46 13.57 -17.36
CA ASP A 16 -24.16 14.69 -16.46
C ASP A 16 -24.57 14.41 -15.00
N GLU A 17 -25.68 13.68 -14.81
CA GLU A 17 -26.16 13.27 -13.48
C GLU A 17 -25.24 12.30 -12.77
N ALA A 18 -24.32 11.63 -13.49
CA ALA A 18 -23.33 10.73 -12.95
C ALA A 18 -22.01 11.44 -12.57
N ASN A 19 -21.92 12.76 -12.75
CA ASN A 19 -20.75 13.51 -12.32
C ASN A 19 -20.68 13.56 -10.79
N SER A 20 -19.79 12.73 -10.23
CA SER A 20 -19.63 12.56 -8.78
C SER A 20 -19.23 13.84 -8.02
N PHE A 21 -18.70 14.86 -8.70
CA PHE A 21 -18.45 16.15 -8.03
C PHE A 21 -19.72 16.86 -7.66
N TYR A 22 -20.78 16.73 -8.47
CA TYR A 22 -22.00 17.51 -8.37
C TYR A 22 -23.23 16.71 -7.98
N HIS A 23 -23.16 15.39 -7.99
CA HIS A 23 -24.28 14.52 -7.74
C HIS A 23 -23.91 13.28 -6.92
N ASP A 24 -24.77 12.91 -5.98
CA ASP A 24 -24.82 11.56 -5.43
C ASP A 24 -25.82 10.72 -6.24
N ALA A 25 -25.36 10.25 -7.41
CA ALA A 25 -26.22 9.61 -8.41
C ALA A 25 -26.90 8.32 -7.91
N HIS A 26 -26.46 7.76 -6.81
CA HIS A 26 -26.99 6.52 -6.22
C HIS A 26 -27.62 6.72 -4.84
N ASN A 27 -27.55 7.94 -4.27
CA ASN A 27 -28.03 8.27 -2.91
C ASN A 27 -27.43 7.33 -1.85
N LEU A 28 -26.11 7.19 -1.85
CA LEU A 28 -25.38 6.26 -0.99
C LEU A 28 -24.63 6.93 0.16
N GLU A 29 -24.83 8.22 0.41
CA GLU A 29 -24.22 8.91 1.55
C GLU A 29 -24.58 8.19 2.86
N GLY A 30 -23.56 7.78 3.65
CA GLY A 30 -23.75 7.05 4.90
C GLY A 30 -24.21 5.59 4.77
N CYS A 31 -24.23 5.00 3.55
CA CYS A 31 -24.83 3.70 3.32
C CYS A 31 -23.84 2.58 2.97
N CYS A 32 -22.59 2.92 2.63
CA CYS A 32 -21.65 1.95 2.11
C CYS A 32 -20.88 1.21 3.21
N ASP A 33 -20.87 -0.11 3.18
CA ASP A 33 -19.97 -0.93 4.00
C ASP A 33 -18.52 -0.81 3.51
N TYR A 34 -18.34 -0.72 2.18
CA TYR A 34 -17.02 -0.60 1.56
C TYR A 34 -17.00 0.45 0.46
N VAL A 35 -15.95 1.26 0.44
CA VAL A 35 -15.63 2.18 -0.65
C VAL A 35 -14.25 1.86 -1.19
N MET A 36 -14.15 1.58 -2.49
CA MET A 36 -12.90 1.33 -3.18
C MET A 36 -12.79 2.24 -4.41
N ALA A 37 -11.72 3.01 -4.53
CA ALA A 37 -11.61 3.99 -5.59
C ALA A 37 -10.16 4.27 -6.04
N ASN A 38 -10.04 4.62 -7.31
CA ASN A 38 -8.86 5.23 -7.90
C ASN A 38 -9.32 6.46 -8.70
N PRO A 39 -9.56 7.61 -8.04
CA PRO A 39 -10.09 8.80 -8.69
C PRO A 39 -9.03 9.47 -9.56
N PRO A 40 -9.42 10.34 -10.49
CA PRO A 40 -8.47 11.20 -11.19
C PRO A 40 -7.82 12.17 -10.23
N PHE A 41 -6.47 12.26 -10.26
CA PHE A 41 -5.68 13.13 -9.37
C PHE A 41 -5.62 14.56 -9.86
N ASN A 42 -5.57 15.51 -8.93
CA ASN A 42 -5.31 16.93 -9.17
C ASN A 42 -6.27 17.56 -10.19
N VAL A 43 -7.54 17.16 -10.21
CA VAL A 43 -8.55 17.80 -11.06
C VAL A 43 -8.75 19.24 -10.59
N ASP A 44 -8.69 20.17 -11.52
CA ASP A 44 -8.89 21.60 -11.30
C ASP A 44 -10.25 22.11 -11.81
N LYS A 45 -10.57 23.36 -11.52
CA LYS A 45 -11.76 24.06 -12.03
C LYS A 45 -13.09 23.42 -11.69
N VAL A 46 -13.16 22.76 -10.55
CA VAL A 46 -14.42 22.20 -10.03
C VAL A 46 -15.25 23.34 -9.41
N LYS A 47 -16.51 23.46 -9.81
CA LYS A 47 -17.42 24.54 -9.34
C LYS A 47 -17.72 24.36 -7.85
N ALA A 48 -17.27 25.31 -7.03
CA ALA A 48 -17.38 25.23 -5.57
C ALA A 48 -18.83 25.21 -5.08
N GLU A 49 -19.67 26.10 -5.63
CA GLU A 49 -21.09 26.17 -5.27
C GLU A 49 -21.86 24.88 -5.60
N SER A 50 -21.67 24.32 -6.80
CA SER A 50 -22.33 23.07 -7.20
C SER A 50 -21.87 21.90 -6.33
N THR A 51 -20.61 21.88 -5.94
CA THR A 51 -20.04 20.85 -5.05
C THR A 51 -20.57 20.97 -3.64
N ALA A 52 -20.68 22.19 -3.11
CA ALA A 52 -21.26 22.44 -1.79
C ALA A 52 -22.74 22.03 -1.73
N ASN A 53 -23.50 22.34 -2.78
CA ASN A 53 -24.93 21.95 -2.88
C ASN A 53 -25.14 20.43 -3.01
N ALA A 54 -24.14 19.71 -3.56
CA ALA A 54 -24.20 18.26 -3.68
C ALA A 54 -23.96 17.53 -2.34
N GLY A 55 -23.53 18.22 -1.30
CA GLY A 55 -23.26 17.63 0.01
C GLY A 55 -22.01 16.76 0.06
N ARG A 56 -21.94 15.81 1.00
CA ARG A 56 -20.84 14.85 1.21
C ARG A 56 -19.50 15.49 1.59
N LEU A 57 -19.55 16.67 2.22
CA LEU A 57 -18.39 17.44 2.68
C LEU A 57 -18.37 17.60 4.20
N PRO A 58 -18.24 16.50 4.97
CA PRO A 58 -18.34 16.52 6.42
C PRO A 58 -17.25 17.37 7.10
N PHE A 59 -16.15 17.61 6.41
CA PHE A 59 -15.02 18.39 6.94
C PHE A 59 -14.96 19.83 6.39
N GLY A 60 -15.85 20.18 5.49
CA GLY A 60 -15.91 21.46 4.78
C GLY A 60 -15.41 21.35 3.34
N CYS A 61 -15.57 22.44 2.61
CA CYS A 61 -15.15 22.54 1.21
C CYS A 61 -13.70 23.07 1.11
N PRO A 62 -12.87 22.55 0.22
CA PRO A 62 -11.59 23.19 -0.13
C PRO A 62 -11.80 24.64 -0.58
N LYS A 63 -10.78 25.48 -0.37
CA LYS A 63 -10.89 26.91 -0.68
C LYS A 63 -11.06 27.16 -2.18
N GLU A 64 -12.03 27.98 -2.53
CA GLU A 64 -12.25 28.43 -3.90
C GLU A 64 -11.27 29.55 -4.31
N ASN A 65 -11.01 29.65 -5.61
CA ASN A 65 -10.29 30.74 -6.23
C ASN A 65 -11.22 31.93 -6.54
N LYS A 66 -10.68 33.03 -7.12
CA LYS A 66 -11.46 34.22 -7.52
C LYS A 66 -12.55 33.90 -8.57
N HIS A 67 -12.50 32.77 -9.24
CA HIS A 67 -13.50 32.31 -10.22
C HIS A 67 -14.55 31.40 -9.59
N LYS A 68 -14.57 31.26 -8.25
CA LYS A 68 -15.43 30.34 -7.49
C LYS A 68 -15.24 28.86 -7.86
N GLU A 69 -14.00 28.50 -8.20
CA GLU A 69 -13.60 27.16 -8.55
C GLU A 69 -12.60 26.62 -7.53
N ILE A 70 -12.68 25.32 -7.25
CA ILE A 70 -11.71 24.57 -6.46
C ILE A 70 -10.52 24.24 -7.37
N GLY A 71 -9.33 24.67 -6.97
CA GLY A 71 -8.12 24.51 -7.77
C GLY A 71 -7.50 23.12 -7.71
N ASN A 72 -7.88 22.29 -6.72
CA ASN A 72 -7.46 20.91 -6.60
C ASN A 72 -8.54 20.10 -5.88
N ALA A 73 -9.09 19.10 -6.54
CA ALA A 73 -10.21 18.29 -6.06
C ALA A 73 -9.82 17.06 -5.22
N ASN A 74 -8.56 16.88 -4.87
CA ASN A 74 -8.14 15.69 -4.11
C ASN A 74 -8.91 15.55 -2.80
N TYR A 75 -9.12 16.65 -2.07
CA TYR A 75 -9.87 16.63 -0.80
C TYR A 75 -11.39 16.58 -0.96
N LEU A 76 -11.93 16.80 -2.15
CA LEU A 76 -13.31 16.45 -2.47
C LEU A 76 -13.48 14.93 -2.51
N TRP A 77 -12.59 14.23 -3.24
CA TRP A 77 -12.61 12.77 -3.29
C TRP A 77 -12.47 12.13 -1.91
N ILE A 78 -11.49 12.60 -1.12
CA ILE A 78 -11.25 12.11 0.24
C ILE A 78 -12.50 12.28 1.11
N SER A 79 -13.17 13.46 1.04
CA SER A 79 -14.39 13.75 1.78
C SER A 79 -15.56 12.88 1.31
N TYR A 80 -15.72 12.68 0.00
CA TYR A 80 -16.79 11.85 -0.56
C TYR A 80 -16.65 10.39 -0.14
N PHE A 81 -15.44 9.82 -0.23
CA PHE A 81 -15.22 8.44 0.18
C PHE A 81 -15.51 8.23 1.65
N TYR A 82 -15.18 9.20 2.49
CA TYR A 82 -15.55 9.16 3.90
C TYR A 82 -17.07 9.31 4.13
N ALA A 83 -17.72 10.25 3.42
CA ALA A 83 -19.14 10.51 3.54
C ALA A 83 -20.03 9.33 3.12
N TYR A 84 -19.59 8.54 2.13
CA TYR A 84 -20.32 7.34 1.70
C TYR A 84 -20.32 6.21 2.74
N LEU A 85 -19.35 6.16 3.65
CA LEU A 85 -19.24 5.08 4.63
C LEU A 85 -20.34 5.15 5.67
N ASN A 86 -20.98 4.03 5.95
CA ASN A 86 -21.81 3.82 7.12
C ASN A 86 -20.96 3.82 8.41
N GLU A 87 -21.59 3.65 9.57
CA GLU A 87 -20.93 3.74 10.89
C GLU A 87 -19.83 2.69 11.12
N ASN A 88 -19.84 1.58 10.40
CA ASN A 88 -18.83 0.51 10.47
C ASN A 88 -18.07 0.35 9.15
N GLY A 89 -18.30 1.27 8.20
CA GLY A 89 -17.78 1.16 6.85
C GLY A 89 -16.27 1.38 6.76
N ARG A 90 -15.67 0.78 5.73
CA ARG A 90 -14.24 0.87 5.42
C ARG A 90 -14.00 1.42 4.02
N ALA A 91 -13.02 2.28 3.87
CA ALA A 91 -12.57 2.75 2.57
C ALA A 91 -11.11 2.38 2.31
N GLY A 92 -10.81 2.06 1.04
CA GLY A 92 -9.46 1.91 0.54
C GLY A 92 -9.33 2.58 -0.82
N PHE A 93 -8.46 3.57 -0.97
CA PHE A 93 -8.35 4.32 -2.22
C PHE A 93 -6.94 4.86 -2.47
N VAL A 94 -6.68 5.16 -3.73
CA VAL A 94 -5.40 5.68 -4.20
C VAL A 94 -5.48 7.19 -4.33
N MET A 95 -4.47 7.91 -3.85
CA MET A 95 -4.34 9.37 -4.04
C MET A 95 -2.92 9.75 -4.45
N ALA A 96 -2.78 10.90 -5.09
CA ALA A 96 -1.48 11.50 -5.33
C ALA A 96 -0.74 11.71 -4.00
N SER A 97 0.56 11.43 -3.95
CA SER A 97 1.36 11.61 -2.74
C SER A 97 1.29 13.05 -2.19
N SER A 98 1.12 14.06 -3.04
CA SER A 98 0.96 15.45 -2.62
C SER A 98 -0.26 15.70 -1.73
N ALA A 99 -1.28 14.85 -1.78
CA ALA A 99 -2.47 14.98 -0.93
C ALA A 99 -2.16 14.73 0.56
N THR A 100 -1.10 13.98 0.87
CA THR A 100 -0.76 13.63 2.26
C THR A 100 -0.25 14.81 3.08
N ASP A 101 0.22 15.88 2.42
CA ASP A 101 0.82 17.04 3.08
C ASP A 101 0.45 18.39 2.44
N SER A 102 -0.66 18.47 1.68
CA SER A 102 -1.14 19.75 1.13
C SER A 102 -1.47 20.74 2.25
N GLN A 103 -1.23 22.02 1.97
CA GLN A 103 -1.36 23.10 2.94
C GLN A 103 -2.67 23.89 2.74
N GLY A 104 -2.91 24.88 3.59
CA GLY A 104 -4.11 25.72 3.53
C GLY A 104 -5.39 24.97 3.91
N SER A 105 -6.48 25.20 3.21
CA SER A 105 -7.79 24.58 3.50
C SER A 105 -7.75 23.06 3.46
N ASP A 106 -6.86 22.47 2.67
CA ASP A 106 -6.69 21.01 2.62
C ASP A 106 -6.13 20.48 3.94
N LYS A 107 -5.21 21.23 4.57
CA LYS A 107 -4.70 20.91 5.90
C LYS A 107 -5.82 20.94 6.94
N ASP A 108 -6.70 21.95 6.89
CA ASP A 108 -7.82 22.08 7.84
C ASP A 108 -8.82 20.93 7.71
N ILE A 109 -9.09 20.48 6.48
CA ILE A 109 -9.92 19.31 6.20
C ILE A 109 -9.25 18.04 6.73
N ARG A 110 -7.95 17.89 6.49
CA ARG A 110 -7.17 16.74 6.94
C ARG A 110 -7.11 16.65 8.46
N GLU A 111 -6.91 17.76 9.15
CA GLU A 111 -6.99 17.81 10.61
C GLU A 111 -8.32 17.29 11.13
N LYS A 112 -9.45 17.82 10.61
CA LYS A 112 -10.79 17.37 11.01
C LYS A 112 -10.99 15.88 10.75
N LEU A 113 -10.52 15.38 9.60
CA LEU A 113 -10.58 13.97 9.26
C LEU A 113 -9.76 13.12 10.26
N VAL A 114 -8.52 13.49 10.55
CA VAL A 114 -7.66 12.75 11.50
C VAL A 114 -8.28 12.75 12.90
N ARG A 115 -8.84 13.87 13.35
CA ARG A 115 -9.51 13.99 14.66
C ARG A 115 -10.75 13.11 14.81
N THR A 116 -11.32 12.56 13.73
CA THR A 116 -12.39 11.54 13.83
C THR A 116 -11.88 10.21 14.41
N GLY A 117 -10.58 9.93 14.33
CA GLY A 117 -10.01 8.64 14.69
C GLY A 117 -10.22 7.53 13.64
N HIS A 118 -10.82 7.86 12.48
CA HIS A 118 -11.19 6.86 11.46
C HIS A 118 -10.13 6.65 10.37
N VAL A 119 -9.08 7.46 10.31
CA VAL A 119 -7.90 7.14 9.48
C VAL A 119 -7.21 5.94 10.11
N ASP A 120 -7.01 4.86 9.34
CA ASP A 120 -6.53 3.60 9.88
C ASP A 120 -5.10 3.28 9.44
N VAL A 121 -4.87 3.23 8.13
CA VAL A 121 -3.55 2.91 7.56
C VAL A 121 -3.23 3.88 6.42
N MET A 122 -1.98 4.30 6.36
CA MET A 122 -1.41 5.11 5.27
C MET A 122 -0.20 4.40 4.70
N ILE A 123 -0.19 4.13 3.39
CA ILE A 123 0.93 3.45 2.72
C ILE A 123 1.50 4.36 1.62
N SER A 124 2.79 4.67 1.65
CA SER A 124 3.49 5.30 0.54
C SER A 124 3.85 4.27 -0.52
N VAL A 125 3.58 4.59 -1.77
CA VAL A 125 3.92 3.79 -2.94
C VAL A 125 4.94 4.54 -3.79
N GLY A 126 5.96 3.84 -4.28
CA GLY A 126 7.00 4.40 -5.13
C GLY A 126 6.51 4.79 -6.52
N ASN A 127 7.47 5.26 -7.33
CA ASN A 127 7.20 5.56 -8.74
C ASN A 127 6.97 4.29 -9.57
N ASN A 128 6.42 4.47 -10.77
CA ASN A 128 6.29 3.41 -11.78
C ASN A 128 5.35 2.25 -11.40
N PHE A 129 4.34 2.48 -10.56
CA PHE A 129 3.27 1.53 -10.31
C PHE A 129 2.07 1.67 -11.27
N PHE A 130 2.11 2.65 -12.16
CA PHE A 130 1.10 2.86 -13.20
C PHE A 130 1.71 2.64 -14.59
N TYR A 131 1.01 1.94 -15.47
CA TYR A 131 1.47 1.67 -16.84
C TYR A 131 1.76 2.93 -17.67
N THR A 132 1.07 4.03 -17.40
CA THR A 132 1.12 5.23 -18.24
C THR A 132 1.78 6.43 -17.59
N LYS A 133 2.08 6.39 -16.29
CA LYS A 133 2.62 7.54 -15.55
C LYS A 133 3.55 7.10 -14.43
N SER A 134 4.68 7.81 -14.31
CA SER A 134 5.63 7.64 -13.22
C SER A 134 5.34 8.66 -12.11
N LEU A 135 4.25 8.48 -11.39
CA LEU A 135 3.88 9.32 -10.25
C LEU A 135 3.86 8.50 -8.97
N PRO A 136 4.47 9.00 -7.89
CA PRO A 136 4.31 8.39 -6.58
C PRO A 136 2.87 8.60 -6.10
N CYS A 137 2.32 7.61 -5.44
CA CYS A 137 0.99 7.69 -4.84
C CYS A 137 1.00 7.22 -3.39
N SER A 138 -0.12 7.39 -2.75
CA SER A 138 -0.38 6.89 -1.41
C SER A 138 -1.69 6.11 -1.39
N LEU A 139 -1.73 5.04 -0.62
CA LEU A 139 -2.96 4.32 -0.31
C LEU A 139 -3.48 4.83 1.03
N TRP A 140 -4.74 5.20 1.04
CA TRP A 140 -5.47 5.70 2.18
C TRP A 140 -6.50 4.66 2.60
N PHE A 141 -6.52 4.35 3.89
CA PHE A 141 -7.51 3.43 4.44
C PHE A 141 -8.25 4.09 5.60
N PHE A 142 -9.58 4.08 5.52
CA PHE A 142 -10.46 4.50 6.59
C PHE A 142 -11.19 3.29 7.17
N ASP A 143 -11.41 3.31 8.47
CA ASP A 143 -12.21 2.33 9.18
C ASP A 143 -13.05 3.05 10.26
N LYS A 144 -14.35 3.21 10.03
CA LYS A 144 -15.25 3.80 11.02
C LYS A 144 -15.58 2.82 12.15
N GLY A 145 -15.43 1.53 11.90
CA GLY A 145 -15.61 0.46 12.87
C GLY A 145 -14.34 0.03 13.61
N LYS A 146 -13.33 0.92 13.72
CA LYS A 146 -12.08 0.61 14.45
C LYS A 146 -12.37 0.20 15.88
N LYS A 147 -11.62 -0.79 16.37
CA LYS A 147 -11.59 -1.13 17.79
C LYS A 147 -11.16 0.08 18.62
N GLU A 148 -11.69 0.20 19.82
CA GLU A 148 -11.45 1.35 20.70
C GLU A 148 -9.95 1.57 20.96
N GLU A 149 -9.18 0.50 21.16
CA GLU A 149 -7.71 0.58 21.39
C GLU A 149 -6.92 1.11 20.19
N LEU A 150 -7.52 1.11 18.98
CA LEU A 150 -6.90 1.60 17.75
C LEU A 150 -7.46 2.95 17.29
N ARG A 151 -8.56 3.43 17.86
CA ARG A 151 -9.30 4.60 17.37
C ARG A 151 -8.40 5.83 17.19
N ASN A 152 -7.49 6.07 18.13
CA ASN A 152 -6.59 7.22 18.12
C ASN A 152 -5.19 6.90 17.60
N LYS A 153 -5.05 5.83 16.82
CA LYS A 153 -3.78 5.38 16.24
C LYS A 153 -3.92 5.26 14.72
N VAL A 154 -2.85 5.59 14.00
CA VAL A 154 -2.73 5.41 12.56
C VAL A 154 -1.45 4.66 12.27
N LEU A 155 -1.55 3.59 11.48
CA LEU A 155 -0.38 2.86 10.99
C LEU A 155 0.15 3.53 9.73
N PHE A 156 1.42 3.90 9.73
CA PHE A 156 2.15 4.40 8.57
C PHE A 156 3.09 3.33 8.04
N ILE A 157 3.05 3.06 6.73
CA ILE A 157 3.95 2.12 6.06
C ILE A 157 4.61 2.85 4.89
N ASP A 158 5.94 2.86 4.83
CA ASP A 158 6.69 3.35 3.68
C ASP A 158 7.14 2.19 2.79
N ALA A 159 6.34 1.90 1.77
CA ALA A 159 6.60 0.84 0.80
C ALA A 159 7.24 1.35 -0.50
N LYS A 160 7.79 2.59 -0.52
CA LYS A 160 8.37 3.19 -1.74
C LYS A 160 9.50 2.36 -2.34
N ASN A 161 10.27 1.67 -1.51
CA ASN A 161 11.41 0.85 -1.91
C ASN A 161 11.14 -0.66 -1.78
N TYR A 162 9.91 -1.05 -1.47
CA TYR A 162 9.49 -2.44 -1.34
C TYR A 162 8.63 -2.83 -2.52
N TYR A 163 9.24 -3.38 -3.57
CA TYR A 163 8.58 -3.79 -4.81
C TYR A 163 9.45 -4.72 -5.64
N THR A 164 8.85 -5.37 -6.63
CA THR A 164 9.52 -6.11 -7.69
C THR A 164 9.56 -5.27 -8.95
N LYS A 165 10.73 -5.14 -9.56
CA LYS A 165 10.91 -4.44 -10.81
C LYS A 165 10.57 -5.37 -11.97
N VAL A 166 9.48 -5.08 -12.69
CA VAL A 166 9.05 -5.86 -13.86
C VAL A 166 9.87 -5.48 -15.09
N ASP A 167 10.00 -4.17 -15.34
CA ASP A 167 10.82 -3.63 -16.42
C ASP A 167 11.40 -2.26 -16.06
N ARG A 168 11.89 -1.51 -17.05
CA ARG A 168 12.51 -0.18 -16.83
C ARG A 168 11.52 0.88 -16.37
N THR A 169 10.24 0.68 -16.60
CA THR A 169 9.15 1.66 -16.43
C THR A 169 8.03 1.16 -15.52
N LEU A 170 8.05 -0.13 -15.11
CA LEU A 170 7.01 -0.73 -14.31
C LEU A 170 7.58 -1.47 -13.10
N ASN A 171 7.04 -1.10 -11.94
CA ASN A 171 7.20 -1.79 -10.68
C ASN A 171 5.86 -2.38 -10.26
N GLU A 172 5.90 -3.50 -9.55
CA GLU A 172 4.70 -4.11 -8.97
C GLU A 172 5.02 -4.76 -7.62
N TRP A 173 4.00 -5.03 -6.85
CA TRP A 173 4.12 -5.94 -5.73
C TRP A 173 3.81 -7.36 -6.18
N SER A 174 4.72 -8.29 -5.91
CA SER A 174 4.40 -9.70 -6.04
C SER A 174 3.28 -10.10 -5.06
N GLU A 175 2.64 -11.23 -5.31
CA GLU A 175 1.62 -11.76 -4.38
C GLU A 175 2.15 -11.86 -2.94
N TRP A 176 3.37 -12.35 -2.76
CA TRP A 176 4.01 -12.47 -1.46
C TRP A 176 4.33 -11.12 -0.81
N GLN A 177 4.73 -10.13 -1.59
CA GLN A 177 4.92 -8.77 -1.09
C GLN A 177 3.60 -8.13 -0.63
N LEU A 178 2.51 -8.34 -1.35
CA LEU A 178 1.18 -7.90 -0.93
C LEU A 178 0.74 -8.60 0.37
N LYS A 179 0.98 -9.92 0.50
CA LYS A 179 0.73 -10.68 1.73
C LYS A 179 1.54 -10.13 2.90
N ASN A 180 2.80 -9.76 2.68
CA ASN A 180 3.66 -9.18 3.71
C ASN A 180 3.16 -7.80 4.18
N LEU A 181 2.73 -6.93 3.25
CA LEU A 181 2.12 -5.64 3.62
C LEU A 181 0.82 -5.85 4.43
N ASN A 182 -0.01 -6.82 4.03
CA ASN A 182 -1.19 -7.19 4.81
C ASN A 182 -0.83 -7.74 6.20
N ALA A 183 0.24 -8.52 6.31
CA ALA A 183 0.71 -9.07 7.58
C ALA A 183 1.07 -7.97 8.59
N ILE A 184 1.70 -6.88 8.15
CA ILE A 184 1.98 -5.71 9.01
C ILE A 184 0.66 -5.12 9.55
N VAL A 185 -0.36 -4.99 8.68
CA VAL A 185 -1.68 -4.46 9.07
C VAL A 185 -2.39 -5.42 10.03
N TRP A 186 -2.32 -6.73 9.81
CA TRP A 186 -2.91 -7.73 10.72
C TRP A 186 -2.29 -7.67 12.10
N LEU A 187 -0.96 -7.60 12.17
CA LEU A 187 -0.25 -7.48 13.45
C LEU A 187 -0.62 -6.19 14.19
N TYR A 188 -0.69 -5.06 13.49
CA TYR A 188 -1.16 -3.79 14.04
C TYR A 188 -2.59 -3.91 14.62
N ARG A 189 -3.47 -4.66 13.96
CA ARG A 189 -4.86 -4.88 14.39
C ARG A 189 -5.01 -6.00 15.45
N GLY A 190 -3.92 -6.67 15.85
CA GLY A 190 -3.94 -7.79 16.78
C GLY A 190 -4.51 -9.09 16.16
N GLU A 191 -4.54 -9.19 14.83
CA GLU A 191 -5.04 -10.37 14.09
C GLU A 191 -3.91 -11.39 13.86
N LYS A 192 -3.29 -11.86 14.96
CA LYS A 192 -2.12 -12.72 14.95
C LYS A 192 -2.35 -14.06 14.25
N ASP A 193 -3.54 -14.60 14.33
CA ASP A 193 -3.96 -15.85 13.67
C ASP A 193 -3.77 -15.80 12.15
N LYS A 194 -4.02 -14.63 11.52
CA LYS A 194 -3.81 -14.42 10.08
C LYS A 194 -2.32 -14.38 9.72
N TYR A 195 -1.51 -13.78 10.57
CA TYR A 195 -0.06 -13.78 10.41
C TYR A 195 0.51 -15.20 10.50
N GLU A 196 0.11 -15.97 11.51
CA GLU A 196 0.52 -17.37 11.67
C GLU A 196 0.06 -18.24 10.48
N ALA A 197 -1.14 -17.98 9.94
CA ALA A 197 -1.61 -18.64 8.73
C ALA A 197 -0.71 -18.36 7.53
N LEU A 198 -0.27 -17.12 7.37
CA LEU A 198 0.69 -16.75 6.31
C LEU A 198 2.04 -17.44 6.49
N LEU A 199 2.56 -17.56 7.71
CA LEU A 199 3.80 -18.31 7.95
C LEU A 199 3.67 -19.80 7.59
N ARG A 200 2.50 -20.39 7.86
CA ARG A 200 2.21 -21.78 7.42
C ARG A 200 2.16 -21.87 5.89
N GLU A 201 1.50 -20.92 5.23
CA GLU A 201 1.43 -20.87 3.76
C GLU A 201 2.83 -20.77 3.13
N TYR A 202 3.75 -19.98 3.72
CA TYR A 202 5.15 -19.95 3.29
C TYR A 202 5.86 -21.28 3.42
N LYS A 203 5.68 -21.98 4.55
CA LYS A 203 6.26 -23.33 4.78
C LYS A 203 5.73 -24.34 3.78
N GLU A 204 4.42 -24.33 3.51
CA GLU A 204 3.78 -25.20 2.52
C GLU A 204 4.30 -24.91 1.09
N ALA A 205 4.37 -23.65 0.69
CA ALA A 205 4.88 -23.26 -0.62
C ALA A 205 6.33 -23.68 -0.84
N LEU A 206 7.16 -23.62 0.19
CA LEU A 206 8.58 -23.99 0.12
C LEU A 206 8.81 -25.51 0.32
N GLY A 207 7.85 -26.24 0.90
CA GLY A 207 7.91 -27.67 1.13
C GLY A 207 9.06 -28.12 2.04
N ARG A 208 9.43 -27.29 3.02
CA ARG A 208 10.61 -27.52 3.89
C ARG A 208 10.35 -27.03 5.31
N ASP A 209 10.99 -27.73 6.28
CA ASP A 209 10.83 -27.47 7.71
C ASP A 209 11.97 -26.65 8.35
N ASN A 210 13.06 -26.39 7.62
CA ASN A 210 14.18 -25.58 8.12
C ASN A 210 13.82 -24.08 8.17
N THR A 211 14.63 -23.27 8.84
CA THR A 211 14.39 -21.84 8.98
C THR A 211 14.36 -21.13 7.61
N PHE A 212 13.63 -20.02 7.51
CA PHE A 212 13.58 -19.23 6.26
C PHE A 212 14.97 -18.72 5.88
N ALA A 213 15.80 -18.36 6.84
CA ALA A 213 17.20 -17.94 6.59
C ALA A 213 18.04 -19.07 5.97
N ASP A 214 17.94 -20.30 6.51
CA ASP A 214 18.64 -21.46 5.94
C ASP A 214 18.15 -21.77 4.52
N GLN A 215 16.84 -21.64 4.28
CA GLN A 215 16.26 -21.84 2.93
C GLN A 215 16.77 -20.82 1.94
N VAL A 216 16.86 -19.54 2.31
CA VAL A 216 17.46 -18.49 1.47
C VAL A 216 18.91 -18.83 1.16
N HIS A 217 19.69 -19.25 2.16
CA HIS A 217 21.09 -19.63 1.96
C HIS A 217 21.22 -20.82 1.00
N GLU A 218 20.53 -21.93 1.26
CA GLU A 218 20.58 -23.13 0.43
C GLU A 218 20.13 -22.87 -1.02
N LEU A 219 19.02 -22.15 -1.23
CA LEU A 219 18.51 -21.85 -2.56
C LEU A 219 19.43 -20.89 -3.32
N SER A 220 20.08 -19.95 -2.61
CA SER A 220 21.07 -19.05 -3.20
C SER A 220 22.30 -19.82 -3.68
N GLU A 221 22.82 -20.74 -2.87
CA GLU A 221 23.97 -21.57 -3.26
C GLU A 221 23.62 -22.51 -4.43
N LYS A 222 22.45 -23.17 -4.38
CA LYS A 222 21.96 -23.99 -5.51
C LYS A 222 21.83 -23.19 -6.81
N THR A 223 21.32 -21.95 -6.71
CA THR A 223 21.23 -21.08 -7.89
C THR A 223 22.60 -20.76 -8.49
N LYS A 224 23.62 -20.49 -7.65
CA LYS A 224 25.00 -20.24 -8.11
C LYS A 224 25.59 -21.47 -8.79
N ILE A 225 25.47 -22.64 -8.16
CA ILE A 225 25.98 -23.92 -8.72
C ILE A 225 25.32 -24.18 -10.07
N LEU A 226 23.98 -24.12 -10.14
CA LEU A 226 23.25 -24.42 -11.36
C LEU A 226 23.58 -23.43 -12.51
N ARG A 227 23.82 -22.16 -12.20
CA ARG A 227 24.26 -21.18 -13.20
C ARG A 227 25.63 -21.54 -13.78
N ASN A 228 26.59 -21.99 -12.95
CA ASN A 228 27.88 -22.42 -13.38
C ASN A 228 27.81 -23.70 -14.22
N GLU A 229 27.00 -24.68 -13.79
CA GLU A 229 26.75 -25.90 -14.56
C GLU A 229 26.11 -25.60 -15.91
N ALA A 230 25.14 -24.73 -15.97
CA ALA A 230 24.49 -24.28 -17.20
C ALA A 230 25.49 -23.68 -18.19
N LYS A 231 26.34 -22.77 -17.69
CA LYS A 231 27.38 -22.14 -18.51
C LYS A 231 28.30 -23.17 -19.10
N ASN A 232 28.85 -24.07 -18.28
CA ASN A 232 29.77 -25.12 -18.72
C ASN A 232 29.12 -26.10 -19.72
N ALA A 233 27.88 -26.54 -19.42
CA ALA A 233 27.13 -27.45 -20.28
C ALA A 233 26.80 -26.83 -21.66
N VAL A 234 26.45 -25.55 -21.70
CA VAL A 234 26.21 -24.84 -22.98
C VAL A 234 27.48 -24.59 -23.76
N GLU A 235 28.61 -24.32 -23.10
CA GLU A 235 29.94 -24.19 -23.77
C GLU A 235 30.37 -25.49 -24.43
N LEU A 236 30.18 -26.63 -23.74
CA LEU A 236 30.57 -27.96 -24.20
C LEU A 236 29.61 -28.59 -25.22
N ALA A 237 28.38 -28.08 -25.33
CA ALA A 237 27.37 -28.63 -26.22
C ALA A 237 27.65 -28.32 -27.69
N ASP A 238 27.32 -29.26 -28.57
CA ASP A 238 27.37 -29.05 -30.02
C ASP A 238 26.41 -27.92 -30.45
N LYS A 239 26.78 -27.23 -31.56
CA LYS A 239 26.00 -26.09 -32.09
C LYS A 239 24.49 -26.39 -32.22
N LYS A 240 24.10 -27.63 -32.55
CA LYS A 240 22.71 -28.05 -32.72
C LYS A 240 21.97 -28.18 -31.39
N ASP A 241 22.69 -28.53 -30.31
CA ASP A 241 22.08 -28.84 -29.00
C ASP A 241 22.16 -27.69 -28.00
N LYS A 242 22.93 -26.62 -28.29
CA LYS A 242 23.10 -25.47 -27.39
C LYS A 242 21.77 -24.89 -26.93
N LYS A 243 20.81 -24.66 -27.86
CA LYS A 243 19.48 -24.10 -27.51
C LYS A 243 18.68 -25.04 -26.61
N LYS A 244 18.75 -26.35 -26.84
CA LYS A 244 18.02 -27.35 -26.06
C LYS A 244 18.62 -27.46 -24.64
N THR A 245 19.93 -27.44 -24.55
CA THR A 245 20.68 -27.45 -23.29
C THR A 245 20.38 -26.20 -22.49
N GLN A 246 20.43 -25.01 -23.10
CA GLN A 246 20.09 -23.74 -22.46
C GLN A 246 18.65 -23.76 -21.91
N ALA A 247 17.67 -24.14 -22.73
CA ALA A 247 16.25 -24.18 -22.32
C ALA A 247 15.98 -25.12 -21.14
N LYS A 248 16.74 -26.25 -21.05
CA LYS A 248 16.65 -27.16 -19.91
C LYS A 248 17.09 -26.48 -18.61
N TYR A 249 18.25 -25.81 -18.64
CA TYR A 249 18.76 -25.11 -17.45
C TYR A 249 17.94 -23.88 -17.12
N ASP A 250 17.43 -23.15 -18.10
CA ASP A 250 16.55 -21.97 -17.90
C ASP A 250 15.30 -22.38 -17.12
N LYS A 251 14.69 -23.52 -17.44
CA LYS A 251 13.53 -24.03 -16.69
C LYS A 251 13.89 -24.34 -15.23
N GLN A 252 15.01 -25.03 -14.99
CA GLN A 252 15.44 -25.34 -13.62
C GLN A 252 15.81 -24.08 -12.83
N LEU A 253 16.48 -23.11 -13.48
CA LEU A 253 16.80 -21.83 -12.87
C LEU A 253 15.56 -21.02 -12.55
N SER A 254 14.52 -21.05 -13.39
CA SER A 254 13.25 -20.40 -13.14
C SER A 254 12.58 -20.94 -11.88
N GLU A 255 12.46 -22.28 -11.77
CA GLU A 255 11.85 -22.94 -10.60
C GLU A 255 12.60 -22.62 -9.29
N ILE A 256 13.95 -22.68 -9.31
CA ILE A 256 14.74 -22.34 -8.12
C ILE A 256 14.66 -20.85 -7.79
N SER A 257 14.64 -19.98 -8.80
CA SER A 257 14.55 -18.52 -8.61
C SER A 257 13.20 -18.12 -8.03
N GLU A 258 12.11 -18.79 -8.41
CA GLU A 258 10.78 -18.58 -7.83
C GLU A 258 10.76 -18.96 -6.34
N ASN A 259 11.24 -20.17 -5.99
CA ASN A 259 11.37 -20.60 -4.61
C ASN A 259 12.28 -19.68 -3.78
N LEU A 260 13.38 -19.20 -4.36
CA LEU A 260 14.29 -18.27 -3.70
C LEU A 260 13.58 -16.92 -3.43
N ALA A 261 12.78 -16.43 -4.37
CA ALA A 261 12.00 -15.21 -4.16
C ALA A 261 10.99 -15.38 -2.99
N ILE A 262 10.26 -16.49 -2.96
CA ILE A 262 9.35 -16.83 -1.85
C ILE A 262 10.10 -16.89 -0.52
N ALA A 263 11.23 -17.61 -0.47
CA ALA A 263 12.02 -17.75 0.76
C ALA A 263 12.57 -16.39 1.25
N LYS A 264 12.98 -15.51 0.34
CA LYS A 264 13.43 -14.14 0.68
C LYS A 264 12.30 -13.32 1.31
N GLU A 265 11.09 -13.36 0.74
CA GLU A 265 9.95 -12.63 1.28
C GLU A 265 9.51 -13.18 2.65
N ALA A 266 9.51 -14.50 2.82
CA ALA A 266 9.24 -15.15 4.10
C ALA A 266 10.28 -14.75 5.17
N ASN A 267 11.57 -14.80 4.82
CA ASN A 267 12.65 -14.42 5.72
C ASN A 267 12.60 -12.92 6.08
N TRP A 268 12.33 -12.05 5.10
CA TRP A 268 12.17 -10.61 5.32
C TRP A 268 11.07 -10.31 6.34
N LEU A 269 9.92 -10.98 6.23
CA LEU A 269 8.80 -10.82 7.16
C LEU A 269 9.17 -11.33 8.56
N TYR A 270 9.73 -12.54 8.63
CA TYR A 270 10.07 -13.19 9.88
C TYR A 270 11.19 -12.46 10.65
N GLU A 271 12.23 -11.95 9.97
CA GLU A 271 13.28 -11.13 10.59
C GLU A 271 12.71 -9.88 11.28
N LYS A 272 11.62 -9.31 10.74
CA LYS A 272 11.01 -8.10 11.28
C LYS A 272 10.03 -8.35 12.41
N PHE A 273 9.24 -9.40 12.33
CA PHE A 273 8.10 -9.62 13.23
C PHE A 273 8.13 -10.97 13.97
N GLY A 274 9.10 -11.84 13.70
CA GLY A 274 9.30 -13.12 14.38
C GLY A 274 8.04 -13.98 14.43
N GLU A 275 7.62 -14.35 15.63
CA GLU A 275 6.43 -15.18 15.88
C GLU A 275 5.11 -14.37 15.85
N GLY A 276 5.15 -13.12 15.35
CA GLY A 276 3.94 -12.34 15.13
C GLY A 276 3.61 -11.35 16.25
N GLU A 277 4.57 -10.50 16.59
CA GLU A 277 4.33 -9.32 17.42
C GLU A 277 4.54 -8.05 16.58
N TYR A 278 3.57 -7.14 16.63
CA TYR A 278 3.73 -5.84 16.02
C TYR A 278 4.79 -5.03 16.76
N ARG A 279 5.68 -4.44 16.00
CA ARG A 279 6.63 -3.42 16.47
C ARG A 279 6.90 -2.41 15.39
N ASP A 280 7.24 -1.19 15.77
CA ASP A 280 7.71 -0.19 14.83
C ASP A 280 9.04 -0.62 14.23
N ILE A 281 9.15 -0.51 12.89
CA ILE A 281 10.37 -0.86 12.15
C ILE A 281 10.86 0.40 11.44
N LEU A 282 12.04 0.85 11.82
CA LEU A 282 12.68 2.03 11.25
C LEU A 282 12.79 1.92 9.72
N GLY A 283 12.30 2.95 9.01
CA GLY A 283 12.26 2.99 7.56
C GLY A 283 11.17 2.14 6.90
N LEU A 284 10.32 1.42 7.65
CA LEU A 284 9.26 0.59 7.11
C LEU A 284 7.88 0.95 7.65
N CYS A 285 7.67 0.83 8.95
CA CYS A 285 6.36 1.06 9.54
C CYS A 285 6.44 1.65 10.94
N LYS A 286 5.48 2.51 11.26
CA LYS A 286 5.34 3.13 12.59
C LYS A 286 3.88 3.44 12.88
N VAL A 287 3.48 3.27 14.13
CA VAL A 287 2.20 3.76 14.65
C VAL A 287 2.39 5.17 15.20
N ALA A 288 1.50 6.08 14.78
CA ALA A 288 1.41 7.42 15.35
C ALA A 288 0.03 7.67 15.94
N TYR A 289 -0.04 8.53 16.94
CA TYR A 289 -1.29 8.95 17.58
C TYR A 289 -1.93 10.11 16.82
N THR A 290 -3.24 10.24 16.86
CA THR A 290 -3.95 11.31 16.15
C THR A 290 -3.56 12.69 16.65
N ASN A 291 -3.45 12.88 17.97
CA ASN A 291 -3.06 14.13 18.62
C ASN A 291 -2.20 13.87 19.85
N ASP A 292 -1.66 14.94 20.42
CA ASP A 292 -0.71 14.87 21.56
C ASP A 292 -1.33 14.31 22.84
N GLU A 293 -2.63 14.45 23.02
CA GLU A 293 -3.37 13.94 24.21
C GLU A 293 -3.31 12.41 24.33
N PHE A 294 -3.19 11.71 23.19
CA PHE A 294 -3.20 10.24 23.15
C PHE A 294 -1.80 9.63 23.15
N LYS A 295 -0.72 10.46 23.11
CA LYS A 295 0.65 9.98 23.16
C LYS A 295 0.90 9.21 24.46
N THR A 296 1.66 8.12 24.36
CA THR A 296 2.21 7.44 25.53
C THR A 296 3.40 8.22 26.10
N GLY A 297 3.80 7.90 27.32
CA GLY A 297 5.00 8.50 27.93
C GLY A 297 6.33 8.01 27.34
N ASP A 298 6.29 7.16 26.31
CA ASP A 298 7.49 6.65 25.65
C ASP A 298 8.15 7.73 24.79
N GLU A 299 9.49 7.79 24.81
CA GLU A 299 10.28 8.78 24.06
C GLU A 299 10.01 8.70 22.54
N ASP A 300 9.72 7.51 22.03
CA ASP A 300 9.44 7.27 20.61
C ASP A 300 7.97 7.53 20.22
N SER A 301 7.11 7.90 21.16
CA SER A 301 5.71 8.19 20.91
C SER A 301 5.57 9.48 20.11
N ILE A 302 4.89 9.41 18.97
CA ILE A 302 4.75 10.51 18.02
C ILE A 302 3.28 10.75 17.70
N SER A 303 2.86 12.01 17.47
CA SER A 303 1.52 12.35 17.03
C SER A 303 1.49 12.94 15.63
N ILE A 304 0.31 12.86 14.99
CA ILE A 304 0.05 13.49 13.69
C ILE A 304 -0.06 15.01 13.87
N GLU A 305 -0.56 15.46 15.02
CA GLU A 305 -0.67 16.87 15.38
C GLU A 305 0.72 17.54 15.41
N GLU A 306 1.72 16.95 16.09
CA GLU A 306 3.10 17.52 16.15
C GLU A 306 3.79 17.53 14.78
N LYS A 307 3.35 16.72 13.82
CA LYS A 307 3.79 16.74 12.42
C LYS A 307 2.93 17.64 11.54
N GLY A 308 2.18 18.56 12.13
CA GLY A 308 1.35 19.53 11.40
C GLY A 308 0.24 18.88 10.59
N TRP A 309 -0.30 17.75 11.06
CA TRP A 309 -1.35 16.96 10.41
C TRP A 309 -0.94 16.30 9.10
N SER A 310 0.36 16.15 8.83
CA SER A 310 0.87 15.39 7.69
C SER A 310 0.47 13.93 7.81
N LEU A 311 0.06 13.31 6.70
CA LEU A 311 -0.19 11.87 6.58
C LEU A 311 0.84 11.17 5.68
N THR A 312 2.02 11.79 5.53
CA THR A 312 3.12 11.23 4.73
C THR A 312 3.87 10.18 5.53
N PRO A 313 3.82 8.89 5.19
CA PRO A 313 4.46 7.82 5.97
C PRO A 313 5.92 8.05 6.27
N GLY A 314 6.70 8.56 5.30
CA GLY A 314 8.12 8.84 5.49
C GLY A 314 8.44 9.86 6.60
N ALA A 315 7.47 10.68 7.04
CA ALA A 315 7.65 11.60 8.15
C ALA A 315 7.66 10.91 9.54
N TYR A 316 7.18 9.67 9.59
CA TYR A 316 7.01 8.89 10.82
C TYR A 316 8.00 7.73 10.93
N VAL A 317 8.22 6.99 9.85
CA VAL A 317 9.01 5.75 9.87
C VAL A 317 10.52 5.98 9.99
N GLY A 318 11.00 7.23 9.79
CA GLY A 318 12.41 7.55 9.79
C GLY A 318 13.18 6.99 8.58
N VAL A 319 14.50 6.95 8.68
CA VAL A 319 15.39 6.45 7.62
C VAL A 319 16.05 5.17 8.10
N ALA A 320 15.90 4.10 7.31
CA ALA A 320 16.59 2.84 7.61
C ALA A 320 18.13 3.02 7.60
N PRO A 321 18.88 2.35 8.47
CA PRO A 321 20.33 2.38 8.46
C PRO A 321 20.89 1.96 7.07
N VAL A 322 21.97 2.60 6.65
CA VAL A 322 22.59 2.41 5.31
C VAL A 322 22.94 0.95 5.00
N GLU A 323 23.24 0.14 6.02
CA GLU A 323 23.56 -1.29 5.89
C GLU A 323 22.36 -2.13 5.40
N GLU A 324 21.13 -1.77 5.78
CA GLU A 324 19.92 -2.44 5.27
C GLU A 324 19.60 -2.01 3.83
N CYS A 325 19.80 -0.75 3.48
CA CYS A 325 19.63 -0.26 2.11
C CYS A 325 20.56 -0.97 1.12
N GLN A 326 21.81 -1.27 1.50
CA GLN A 326 22.76 -1.98 0.64
C GLN A 326 22.40 -3.45 0.45
N LYS A 327 21.73 -4.11 1.40
CA LYS A 327 21.22 -5.47 1.24
C LYS A 327 20.09 -5.54 0.20
N PHE A 328 19.22 -4.52 0.16
CA PHE A 328 18.16 -4.43 -0.85
C PHE A 328 18.71 -4.23 -2.28
N ILE A 329 19.68 -3.33 -2.45
CA ILE A 329 20.28 -3.01 -3.76
C ILE A 329 21.13 -4.17 -4.33
N LYS A 330 21.76 -4.98 -3.47
CA LYS A 330 22.56 -6.14 -3.90
C LYS A 330 21.73 -7.38 -4.24
N ASN A 331 20.44 -7.39 -3.94
CA ASN A 331 19.53 -8.51 -4.17
C ASN A 331 18.58 -8.29 -5.36
N CYS A 332 18.67 -7.13 -6.04
CA CYS A 332 18.12 -6.87 -7.39
C CYS A 332 19.20 -7.14 -8.47
#